data_9e340a1bec2750c5e56f4605cdc74dfa
#
_entry.id   9e340a1bec2750c5e56f4605cdc74dfa
#
_cell.length_a   1.000
_cell.length_b   1.000
_cell.length_c   1.000
_cell.angle_alpha   90.00
_cell.angle_beta   90.00
_cell.angle_gamma   90.00
#
_symmetry.space_group_name_H-M   'P 1'
#
loop_
_entity.id
_entity.type
_entity.pdbx_description
1 polymer ?
#
loop_
_entity_poly.entity_id
_entity_poly.type
_entity_poly.pdbx_seq_one_letter_code
_entity_poly.pdbx_strand_id
1 'polypeptide(L)'
;PSRGLGDVYKRQDITSDSEGILQDIHWFEGMYGYFPTYATGAMMASQLKYNCPSYDQFIKSPDVNNMADISQWLIHNVHQFGSELSTFELLNKISHEDLNPNYLVKHLKERFKV
;
A
#
# COMPACT_ATOMS: atom_id res chain seq x y z
N PRO A 1 -5.31 -18.39 -19.13
CA PRO A 1 -3.92 -17.94 -19.21
C PRO A 1 -3.75 -16.72 -18.30
N SER A 2 -2.80 -16.82 -17.37
CA SER A 2 -2.46 -15.69 -16.51
C SER A 2 -1.77 -14.62 -17.37
N ARG A 3 -2.41 -13.46 -17.49
CA ARG A 3 -1.81 -12.32 -18.17
C ARG A 3 -0.69 -11.80 -17.28
N GLY A 4 0.50 -11.61 -17.85
CA GLY A 4 1.65 -11.10 -17.13
C GLY A 4 1.49 -9.61 -16.79
N LEU A 5 2.33 -9.12 -15.89
CA LEU A 5 2.38 -7.70 -15.49
C LEU A 5 2.55 -6.76 -16.69
N GLY A 6 3.23 -7.20 -17.77
CA GLY A 6 3.41 -6.43 -18.98
C GLY A 6 2.11 -6.11 -19.73
N ASP A 7 1.14 -7.03 -19.70
CA ASP A 7 -0.18 -6.84 -20.32
C ASP A 7 -1.02 -5.80 -19.55
N VAL A 8 -0.98 -5.85 -18.23
CA VAL A 8 -1.69 -4.91 -17.37
C VAL A 8 -1.10 -3.51 -17.47
N TYR A 9 0.21 -3.38 -17.54
CA TYR A 9 0.90 -2.09 -17.53
C TYR A 9 0.92 -1.41 -18.90
N LYS A 10 1.14 -2.17 -19.97
CA LYS A 10 1.30 -1.62 -21.34
C LYS A 10 0.09 -1.79 -22.24
N ARG A 11 -0.94 -2.51 -21.80
CA ARG A 11 -2.12 -2.88 -22.64
C ARG A 11 -1.71 -3.53 -23.95
N GLN A 12 -0.61 -4.30 -23.94
CA GLN A 12 -0.09 -5.03 -25.10
C GLN A 12 -0.49 -6.49 -25.00
N ASP A 13 -0.82 -7.10 -26.12
CA ASP A 13 -1.01 -8.53 -26.20
C ASP A 13 0.32 -9.25 -25.96
N ILE A 14 0.32 -10.22 -25.06
CA ILE A 14 1.49 -11.05 -24.77
C ILE A 14 1.60 -12.09 -25.87
N THR A 15 2.70 -12.07 -26.62
CA THR A 15 2.92 -12.96 -27.76
C THR A 15 3.67 -14.23 -27.38
N SER A 16 4.37 -14.23 -26.24
CA SER A 16 5.15 -15.37 -25.74
C SER A 16 5.32 -15.32 -24.23
N ASP A 17 5.66 -16.47 -23.62
CA ASP A 17 5.93 -16.54 -22.17
C ASP A 17 7.11 -15.64 -21.75
N SER A 18 8.09 -15.44 -22.65
CA SER A 18 9.23 -14.56 -22.39
C SER A 18 8.85 -13.09 -22.33
N GLU A 19 7.75 -12.68 -22.97
CA GLU A 19 7.20 -11.31 -22.89
C GLU A 19 6.15 -11.16 -21.77
N GLY A 20 5.73 -12.26 -21.20
CA GLY A 20 4.71 -12.35 -20.16
C GLY A 20 5.25 -12.76 -18.82
N ILE A 21 4.93 -13.97 -18.42
CA ILE A 21 5.20 -14.52 -17.07
C ILE A 21 6.69 -14.54 -16.72
N LEU A 22 7.57 -14.76 -17.70
CA LEU A 22 9.01 -14.82 -17.50
C LEU A 22 9.66 -13.42 -17.30
N GLN A 23 8.90 -12.33 -17.38
CA GLN A 23 9.38 -11.00 -17.02
C GLN A 23 9.29 -10.73 -15.51
N ASP A 24 8.69 -11.63 -14.74
CA ASP A 24 8.50 -11.44 -13.31
C ASP A 24 9.60 -12.15 -12.53
N ILE A 25 10.43 -11.37 -11.86
CA ILE A 25 11.55 -11.86 -11.06
C ILE A 25 11.11 -12.77 -9.91
N HIS A 26 9.92 -12.60 -9.35
CA HIS A 26 9.44 -13.38 -8.21
C HIS A 26 9.32 -14.86 -8.54
N TRP A 27 8.98 -15.20 -9.78
CA TRP A 27 8.91 -16.58 -10.26
C TRP A 27 10.29 -17.23 -10.28
N PHE A 28 11.30 -16.50 -10.73
CA PHE A 28 12.67 -17.00 -10.80
C PHE A 28 13.30 -17.17 -9.41
N GLU A 29 12.94 -16.29 -8.47
CA GLU A 29 13.39 -16.36 -7.08
C GLU A 29 12.58 -17.35 -6.23
N GLY A 30 11.61 -18.05 -6.81
CA GLY A 30 10.77 -19.01 -6.11
C GLY A 30 9.79 -18.37 -5.12
N MET A 31 9.54 -17.08 -5.22
CA MET A 31 8.62 -16.33 -4.34
C MET A 31 7.17 -16.48 -4.80
N TYR A 32 6.69 -17.71 -4.86
CA TYR A 32 5.31 -18.00 -5.25
C TYR A 32 4.33 -17.42 -4.23
N GLY A 33 3.32 -16.68 -4.73
CA GLY A 33 2.33 -16.04 -3.87
C GLY A 33 2.80 -14.76 -3.15
N TYR A 34 3.94 -14.18 -3.54
CA TYR A 34 4.46 -12.95 -2.95
C TYR A 34 3.64 -11.71 -3.33
N PHE A 35 3.04 -11.66 -4.51
CA PHE A 35 2.27 -10.50 -4.98
C PHE A 35 1.16 -10.01 -4.04
N PRO A 36 0.39 -10.86 -3.34
CA PRO A 36 -0.60 -10.40 -2.39
C PRO A 36 -0.05 -9.51 -1.29
N THR A 37 1.24 -9.63 -0.95
CA THR A 37 1.87 -8.77 0.07
C THR A 37 1.92 -7.31 -0.35
N TYR A 38 2.09 -7.00 -1.63
CA TYR A 38 2.02 -5.63 -2.13
C TYR A 38 0.63 -5.02 -1.98
N ALA A 39 -0.42 -5.79 -2.28
CA ALA A 39 -1.79 -5.34 -2.09
C ALA A 39 -2.09 -5.12 -0.60
N THR A 40 -1.66 -6.04 0.27
CA THR A 40 -1.78 -5.91 1.72
C THR A 40 -1.07 -4.65 2.22
N GLY A 41 0.18 -4.42 1.78
CA GLY A 41 0.92 -3.20 2.11
C GLY A 41 0.22 -1.91 1.68
N ALA A 42 -0.38 -1.91 0.47
CA ALA A 42 -1.15 -0.77 -0.02
C ALA A 42 -2.44 -0.52 0.79
N MET A 43 -3.13 -1.60 1.22
CA MET A 43 -4.30 -1.50 2.10
C MET A 43 -3.93 -0.91 3.45
N MET A 44 -2.84 -1.41 4.07
CA MET A 44 -2.32 -0.91 5.34
C MET A 44 -1.92 0.56 5.24
N ALA A 45 -1.15 0.93 4.24
CA ALA A 45 -0.73 2.32 4.01
C ALA A 45 -1.94 3.25 3.84
N SER A 46 -2.97 2.81 3.13
CA SER A 46 -4.20 3.57 2.97
C SER A 46 -4.96 3.71 4.29
N GLN A 47 -5.04 2.64 5.09
CA GLN A 47 -5.68 2.69 6.41
C GLN A 47 -4.94 3.63 7.36
N LEU A 48 -3.60 3.57 7.42
CA LEU A 48 -2.78 4.52 8.20
C LEU A 48 -3.00 5.96 7.73
N LYS A 49 -3.00 6.20 6.43
CA LYS A 49 -3.24 7.52 5.83
C LYS A 49 -4.53 8.16 6.35
N TYR A 50 -5.64 7.44 6.29
CA TYR A 50 -6.94 7.99 6.70
C TYR A 50 -7.13 8.09 8.22
N ASN A 51 -6.26 7.47 9.00
CA ASN A 51 -6.22 7.59 10.46
C ASN A 51 -5.15 8.59 10.95
N CYS A 52 -4.37 9.19 10.04
CA CYS A 52 -3.40 10.25 10.37
C CYS A 52 -4.06 11.64 10.22
N PRO A 53 -4.35 12.35 11.31
CA PRO A 53 -5.06 13.65 11.25
C PRO A 53 -4.34 14.71 10.42
N SER A 54 -3.00 14.69 10.42
CA SER A 54 -2.17 15.67 9.71
C SER A 54 -2.08 15.43 8.21
N TYR A 55 -2.52 14.26 7.71
CA TYR A 55 -2.35 13.91 6.31
C TYR A 55 -3.19 14.78 5.37
N ASP A 56 -4.44 15.03 5.71
CA ASP A 56 -5.33 15.87 4.89
C ASP A 56 -4.84 17.33 4.82
N GLN A 57 -4.26 17.82 5.88
CA GLN A 57 -3.65 19.16 5.92
C GLN A 57 -2.41 19.22 5.02
N PHE A 58 -1.55 18.21 5.10
CA PHE A 58 -0.37 18.10 4.23
C PHE A 58 -0.75 18.07 2.74
N ILE A 59 -1.79 17.34 2.35
CA ILE A 59 -2.25 17.29 0.95
C ILE A 59 -2.74 18.65 0.46
N LYS A 60 -3.39 19.43 1.33
CA LYS A 60 -3.91 20.76 0.97
C LYS A 60 -2.80 21.81 0.89
N SER A 61 -1.82 21.70 1.77
CA SER A 61 -0.69 22.63 1.88
C SER A 61 0.59 21.86 2.19
N PRO A 62 1.26 21.29 1.18
CA PRO A 62 2.51 20.59 1.39
C PRO A 62 3.62 21.53 1.84
N ASP A 63 4.01 21.45 3.10
CA ASP A 63 5.13 22.19 3.68
C ASP A 63 5.91 21.34 4.70
N VAL A 64 7.05 21.86 5.15
CA VAL A 64 7.96 21.15 6.06
C VAL A 64 7.30 20.91 7.43
N ASN A 65 6.46 21.82 7.92
CA ASN A 65 5.82 21.67 9.22
C ASN A 65 4.77 20.55 9.17
N ASN A 66 3.91 20.55 8.15
CA ASN A 66 2.90 19.52 7.95
C ASN A 66 3.54 18.14 7.73
N MET A 67 4.72 18.08 7.08
CA MET A 67 5.48 16.83 6.96
C MET A 67 6.05 16.39 8.31
N ALA A 68 6.53 17.33 9.14
CA ALA A 68 7.01 17.04 10.49
C ALA A 68 5.90 16.47 11.37
N ASP A 69 4.68 16.99 11.27
CA ASP A 69 3.52 16.50 12.02
C ASP A 69 3.18 15.05 11.65
N ILE A 70 3.20 14.72 10.35
CA ILE A 70 3.01 13.33 9.90
C ILE A 70 4.12 12.42 10.43
N SER A 71 5.38 12.88 10.38
CA SER A 71 6.52 12.13 10.89
C SER A 71 6.41 11.87 12.39
N GLN A 72 6.03 12.87 13.16
CA GLN A 72 5.81 12.73 14.61
C GLN A 72 4.66 11.76 14.90
N TRP A 73 3.57 11.86 14.14
CA TRP A 73 2.45 10.93 14.29
C TRP A 73 2.88 9.48 14.00
N LEU A 74 3.68 9.25 12.95
CA LEU A 74 4.21 7.92 12.64
C LEU A 74 5.16 7.41 13.72
N ILE A 75 6.03 8.26 14.26
CA ILE A 75 6.92 7.88 15.36
C ILE A 75 6.11 7.41 16.57
N HIS A 76 5.09 8.16 16.98
CA HIS A 76 4.30 7.85 18.17
C HIS A 76 3.31 6.69 17.98
N ASN A 77 2.77 6.51 16.79
CA ASN A 77 1.72 5.51 16.57
C ASN A 77 2.21 4.23 15.89
N VAL A 78 3.38 4.26 15.27
CA VAL A 78 3.94 3.13 14.52
C VAL A 78 5.33 2.76 15.02
N HIS A 79 6.30 3.66 14.84
CA HIS A 79 7.72 3.31 14.97
C HIS A 79 8.15 3.00 16.40
N GLN A 80 7.56 3.65 17.41
CA GLN A 80 7.93 3.44 18.82
C GLN A 80 7.68 2.00 19.29
N PHE A 81 6.79 1.27 18.63
CA PHE A 81 6.50 -0.12 19.02
C PHE A 81 7.49 -1.11 18.41
N GLY A 82 8.29 -0.70 17.42
CA GLY A 82 9.25 -1.59 16.77
C GLY A 82 8.59 -2.90 16.29
N SER A 83 9.03 -4.02 16.87
CA SER A 83 8.48 -5.36 16.62
C SER A 83 7.65 -5.92 17.79
N GLU A 84 7.27 -5.08 18.75
CA GLU A 84 6.47 -5.53 19.93
C GLU A 84 5.05 -5.92 19.55
N LEU A 85 4.49 -5.28 18.55
CA LEU A 85 3.15 -5.56 18.03
C LEU A 85 3.24 -6.21 16.67
N SER A 86 2.40 -7.19 16.42
CA SER A 86 2.16 -7.65 15.06
C SER A 86 1.51 -6.55 14.22
N THR A 87 1.60 -6.66 12.92
CA THR A 87 1.01 -5.69 11.99
C THR A 87 -0.49 -5.49 12.22
N PHE A 88 -1.23 -6.57 12.49
CA PHE A 88 -2.67 -6.49 12.71
C PHE A 88 -3.01 -5.84 14.05
N GLU A 89 -2.25 -6.13 15.12
CA GLU A 89 -2.41 -5.47 16.41
C GLU A 89 -2.13 -3.98 16.31
N LEU A 90 -1.08 -3.59 15.54
CA LEU A 90 -0.76 -2.20 15.30
C LEU A 90 -1.88 -1.47 14.55
N LEU A 91 -2.43 -2.07 13.50
CA LEU A 91 -3.55 -1.49 12.75
C LEU A 91 -4.79 -1.33 13.64
N ASN A 92 -5.14 -2.37 14.41
CA ASN A 92 -6.27 -2.32 15.31
C ASN A 92 -6.11 -1.24 16.38
N LYS A 93 -4.90 -1.06 16.91
CA LYS A 93 -4.57 0.00 17.87
C LYS A 93 -4.80 1.40 17.29
N ILE A 94 -4.48 1.60 16.00
CA ILE A 94 -4.54 2.91 15.33
C ILE A 94 -5.94 3.22 14.83
N SER A 95 -6.60 2.26 14.19
CA SER A 95 -7.87 2.45 13.49
C SER A 95 -9.10 1.86 14.22
N HIS A 96 -8.87 1.12 15.33
CA HIS A 96 -9.89 0.41 16.09
C HIS A 96 -10.65 -0.64 15.25
N GLU A 97 -10.04 -1.12 14.20
CA GLU A 97 -10.57 -2.16 13.31
C GLU A 97 -9.44 -2.99 12.69
N ASP A 98 -9.79 -4.16 12.18
CA ASP A 98 -8.87 -5.01 11.44
C ASP A 98 -8.53 -4.40 10.07
N LEU A 99 -7.67 -5.09 9.30
CA LEU A 99 -7.30 -4.65 7.96
C LEU A 99 -8.55 -4.50 7.08
N ASN A 100 -8.84 -3.28 6.67
CA ASN A 100 -10.03 -2.92 5.92
C ASN A 100 -9.67 -2.44 4.51
N PRO A 101 -9.98 -3.23 3.46
CA PRO A 101 -9.64 -2.86 2.07
C PRO A 101 -10.39 -1.64 1.56
N ASN A 102 -11.47 -1.22 2.22
CA ASN A 102 -12.26 -0.05 1.79
C ASN A 102 -11.45 1.26 1.82
N TYR A 103 -10.44 1.36 2.67
CA TYR A 103 -9.53 2.50 2.66
C TYR A 103 -8.74 2.62 1.36
N LEU A 104 -8.25 1.48 0.83
CA LEU A 104 -7.58 1.46 -0.48
C LEU A 104 -8.55 1.80 -1.60
N VAL A 105 -9.74 1.21 -1.59
CA VAL A 105 -10.79 1.51 -2.58
C VAL A 105 -11.14 3.00 -2.58
N LYS A 106 -11.33 3.59 -1.40
CA LYS A 106 -11.57 5.02 -1.23
C LYS A 106 -10.42 5.84 -1.82
N HIS A 107 -9.17 5.50 -1.46
CA HIS A 107 -7.98 6.18 -1.97
C HIS A 107 -7.90 6.15 -3.50
N LEU A 108 -8.16 4.99 -4.12
CA LEU A 108 -8.13 4.84 -5.57
C LEU A 108 -9.23 5.66 -6.23
N LYS A 109 -10.46 5.64 -5.70
CA LYS A 109 -11.57 6.46 -6.21
C LYS A 109 -11.26 7.95 -6.17
N GLU A 110 -10.74 8.45 -5.07
CA GLU A 110 -10.34 9.86 -4.93
C GLU A 110 -9.21 10.24 -5.90
N ARG A 111 -8.22 9.35 -6.06
CA ARG A 111 -7.07 9.61 -6.93
C ARG A 111 -7.44 9.61 -8.41
N PHE A 112 -8.28 8.69 -8.84
CA PHE A 112 -8.65 8.50 -10.25
C PHE A 112 -9.99 9.12 -10.61
N LYS A 113 -10.69 9.76 -9.67
CA LYS A 113 -11.99 10.44 -9.86
C LYS A 113 -13.05 9.53 -10.48
N VAL A 114 -13.13 8.28 -9.98
CA VAL A 114 -14.12 7.27 -10.40
C VAL A 114 -15.12 7.00 -9.29
#